data_53b1c7088c49d99be09141a3830a6e74
#
_entry.id   53b1c7088c49d99be09141a3830a6e74
#
_cell.length_a   1.000
_cell.length_b   1.000
_cell.length_c   1.000
_cell.angle_alpha   90.00
_cell.angle_beta   90.00
_cell.angle_gamma   90.00
#
_symmetry.space_group_name_H-M   'P 1'
#
loop_
_entity.id
_entity.type
_entity.pdbx_description
1 polymer ?
#
loop_
_entity_poly.entity_id
_entity_poly.type
_entity_poly.pdbx_seq_one_letter_code
_entity_poly.pdbx_strand_id
1 'polypeptide(L)'
;MGSEPGPVQIVTVCKEDHSFALDTEALGRVLLAPEVRDKHVVVLSVAGAFRKGKSFILDFMLRYMYRKHGEEWLGQDDEPLTGFKWRGGSEPETTGIQLWSEVFLVEKSDGTEVAVLLMDTQGAFDNQSTVKDCATIFALSTMTSSIQIYNLSQNIQEDDLQQLQVSLPRQQHVCLAKATFWLTPSLMFLIRDWSFPYEYKYGLNGGREFLDKRLQVKETQHEELQTVREHIHSCFTSINCFLLPHPGLKVATSPAFKGQLSDVAPEFKKELRNLIATLLHPNCLAEKEINGNKVTCRGLLEFFKAYIKIYQGEDLPHPKSMLQATAEANNLAAVAGAKDQYYKNMEKVCGGDLPYVAPASLEEKHHFFLQESLHVFSSTKKMGGQEFCDRYRDQLEAELVELWQSFTKHNESKNVFSAFRTPAVLFVLVCFLYVLSGLLLFIGLATIALICDCVLGLAMVAMLTWSFIRYSGKYRGLGGAIDQTADVILQQVNTSLSSELCYISVYLDKD
;
A
#
# COMPACT_ATOMS: atom_id res chain seq x y z
N MET A 1 20.26 27.10 -14.30
CA MET A 1 21.42 26.25 -14.58
C MET A 1 20.98 24.85 -14.22
N GLY A 2 20.71 23.98 -15.21
CA GLY A 2 20.41 22.57 -14.97
C GLY A 2 21.65 21.89 -14.41
N SER A 3 21.53 21.19 -13.30
CA SER A 3 22.61 20.32 -12.82
C SER A 3 22.86 19.22 -13.87
N GLU A 4 24.12 18.84 -14.06
CA GLU A 4 24.46 17.71 -14.92
C GLU A 4 23.68 16.46 -14.47
N PRO A 5 23.19 15.62 -15.41
CA PRO A 5 22.51 14.38 -15.06
C PRO A 5 23.39 13.50 -14.19
N GLY A 6 22.80 12.90 -13.17
CA GLY A 6 23.55 12.07 -12.22
C GLY A 6 22.64 11.23 -11.30
N PRO A 7 23.23 10.31 -10.52
CA PRO A 7 22.48 9.54 -9.53
C PRO A 7 21.98 10.42 -8.40
N VAL A 8 20.70 10.28 -8.07
CA VAL A 8 20.01 10.99 -6.98
C VAL A 8 19.65 9.97 -5.91
N GLN A 9 20.11 10.21 -4.70
CA GLN A 9 19.74 9.39 -3.53
C GLN A 9 18.30 9.67 -3.16
N ILE A 10 17.44 8.66 -3.23
CA ILE A 10 16.02 8.79 -2.90
C ILE A 10 15.63 8.10 -1.60
N VAL A 11 16.30 7.00 -1.25
CA VAL A 11 16.12 6.31 0.02
C VAL A 11 17.46 6.14 0.70
N THR A 12 17.59 6.61 1.93
CA THR A 12 18.77 6.45 2.78
C THR A 12 18.46 5.52 3.94
N VAL A 13 19.48 4.76 4.36
CA VAL A 13 19.46 3.95 5.58
C VAL A 13 20.31 4.65 6.62
N CYS A 14 19.72 5.00 7.76
CA CYS A 14 20.46 5.55 8.90
C CYS A 14 21.27 4.44 9.54
N LYS A 15 22.58 4.68 9.76
CA LYS A 15 23.48 3.66 10.31
C LYS A 15 23.32 3.45 11.82
N GLU A 16 22.72 4.43 12.53
CA GLU A 16 22.63 4.40 13.99
C GLU A 16 21.42 3.58 14.47
N ASP A 17 20.28 3.74 13.82
CA ASP A 17 19.01 3.13 14.21
C ASP A 17 18.40 2.20 13.14
N HIS A 18 19.08 2.04 12.01
CA HIS A 18 18.60 1.27 10.85
C HIS A 18 17.23 1.73 10.32
N SER A 19 16.88 3.00 10.54
CA SER A 19 15.67 3.60 9.98
C SER A 19 15.85 3.97 8.51
N PHE A 20 14.71 4.05 7.79
CA PHE A 20 14.68 4.39 6.37
C PHE A 20 14.11 5.79 6.21
N ALA A 21 14.80 6.64 5.45
CA ALA A 21 14.34 7.98 5.12
C ALA A 21 14.16 8.13 3.61
N LEU A 22 13.02 8.69 3.20
CA LEU A 22 12.73 9.06 1.80
C LEU A 22 13.00 10.54 1.61
N ASP A 23 13.87 10.88 0.68
CA ASP A 23 14.02 12.25 0.19
C ASP A 23 12.89 12.57 -0.81
N THR A 24 11.79 13.05 -0.26
CA THR A 24 10.58 13.39 -1.05
C THR A 24 10.80 14.58 -1.96
N GLU A 25 11.71 15.49 -1.62
CA GLU A 25 12.04 16.66 -2.44
C GLU A 25 12.87 16.23 -3.65
N ALA A 26 13.92 15.44 -3.45
CA ALA A 26 14.74 14.91 -4.52
C ALA A 26 13.92 14.04 -5.48
N LEU A 27 13.10 13.14 -4.96
CA LEU A 27 12.21 12.29 -5.77
C LEU A 27 11.15 13.14 -6.51
N GLY A 28 10.60 14.16 -5.86
CA GLY A 28 9.65 15.09 -6.46
C GLY A 28 10.25 15.88 -7.62
N ARG A 29 11.52 16.31 -7.50
CA ARG A 29 12.22 17.00 -8.63
C ARG A 29 12.31 16.13 -9.88
N VAL A 30 12.50 14.82 -9.72
CA VAL A 30 12.59 13.87 -10.84
C VAL A 30 11.21 13.55 -11.41
N LEU A 31 10.22 13.25 -10.56
CA LEU A 31 8.93 12.68 -10.99
C LEU A 31 7.84 13.72 -11.29
N LEU A 32 7.95 14.95 -10.78
CA LEU A 32 6.92 15.96 -10.93
C LEU A 32 7.24 17.02 -12.00
N ALA A 33 8.31 16.84 -12.77
CA ALA A 33 8.60 17.72 -13.91
C ALA A 33 7.40 17.74 -14.89
N PRO A 34 7.02 18.91 -15.42
CA PRO A 34 5.79 19.08 -16.21
C PRO A 34 5.67 18.09 -17.38
N GLU A 35 6.81 17.72 -17.97
CA GLU A 35 6.88 16.85 -19.15
C GLU A 35 6.59 15.37 -18.82
N VAL A 36 6.85 14.94 -17.57
CA VAL A 36 6.82 13.52 -17.19
C VAL A 36 5.75 13.16 -16.16
N ARG A 37 5.32 14.11 -15.34
CA ARG A 37 4.47 13.86 -14.15
C ARG A 37 3.20 13.04 -14.42
N ASP A 38 2.60 13.22 -15.57
CA ASP A 38 1.34 12.58 -15.96
C ASP A 38 1.55 11.40 -16.94
N LYS A 39 2.82 11.08 -17.29
CA LYS A 39 3.17 9.91 -18.12
C LYS A 39 3.18 8.64 -17.30
N HIS A 40 2.79 7.52 -17.92
CA HIS A 40 2.92 6.20 -17.30
C HIS A 40 4.39 5.82 -17.15
N VAL A 41 4.70 5.16 -16.04
CA VAL A 41 6.10 4.86 -15.73
C VAL A 41 6.49 3.43 -16.09
N VAL A 42 7.74 3.28 -16.52
CA VAL A 42 8.47 2.03 -16.61
C VAL A 42 9.70 2.15 -15.72
N VAL A 43 9.77 1.38 -14.65
CA VAL A 43 10.88 1.42 -13.70
C VAL A 43 11.69 0.13 -13.78
N LEU A 44 12.95 0.24 -14.16
CA LEU A 44 13.91 -0.87 -14.10
C LEU A 44 14.79 -0.70 -12.87
N SER A 45 14.78 -1.71 -12.01
CA SER A 45 15.61 -1.76 -10.82
C SER A 45 16.60 -2.91 -10.88
N VAL A 46 17.82 -2.69 -10.42
CA VAL A 46 18.83 -3.73 -10.32
C VAL A 46 19.21 -3.93 -8.85
N ALA A 47 18.95 -5.12 -8.33
CA ALA A 47 19.32 -5.55 -6.98
C ALA A 47 20.21 -6.80 -7.02
N GLY A 48 20.84 -7.13 -5.92
CA GLY A 48 21.70 -8.33 -5.80
C GLY A 48 22.92 -8.06 -4.94
N ALA A 49 23.79 -9.05 -4.82
CA ALA A 49 24.93 -9.01 -3.93
C ALA A 49 25.87 -7.81 -4.20
N PHE A 50 26.52 -7.38 -3.14
CA PHE A 50 27.50 -6.32 -3.16
C PHE A 50 28.64 -6.64 -4.17
N ARG A 51 29.08 -5.62 -4.94
CA ARG A 51 30.20 -5.66 -5.91
C ARG A 51 30.05 -6.64 -7.08
N LYS A 52 28.85 -7.01 -7.41
CA LYS A 52 28.56 -7.85 -8.58
C LYS A 52 28.20 -7.06 -9.85
N GLY A 53 28.59 -5.76 -9.93
CA GLY A 53 28.48 -4.91 -11.13
C GLY A 53 27.06 -4.50 -11.51
N LYS A 54 26.19 -4.22 -10.53
CA LYS A 54 24.84 -3.66 -10.76
C LYS A 54 24.91 -2.31 -11.49
N SER A 55 25.60 -1.36 -10.91
CA SER A 55 25.80 -0.02 -11.51
C SER A 55 26.50 -0.08 -12.87
N PHE A 56 27.41 -1.02 -13.08
CA PHE A 56 28.04 -1.24 -14.38
C PHE A 56 27.04 -1.63 -15.49
N ILE A 57 26.09 -2.48 -15.22
CA ILE A 57 25.02 -2.83 -16.18
C ILE A 57 24.07 -1.64 -16.40
N LEU A 58 23.73 -0.90 -15.33
CA LEU A 58 22.88 0.29 -15.42
C LEU A 58 23.51 1.38 -16.31
N ASP A 59 24.83 1.54 -16.28
CA ASP A 59 25.50 2.51 -17.14
C ASP A 59 25.41 2.16 -18.62
N PHE A 60 25.41 0.88 -18.99
CA PHE A 60 25.09 0.49 -20.35
C PHE A 60 23.63 0.72 -20.72
N MET A 61 22.71 0.56 -19.76
CA MET A 61 21.29 0.95 -19.97
C MET A 61 21.17 2.45 -20.20
N LEU A 62 21.86 3.28 -19.42
CA LEU A 62 21.92 4.73 -19.62
C LEU A 62 22.46 5.09 -21.00
N ARG A 63 23.58 4.47 -21.39
CA ARG A 63 24.18 4.71 -22.73
C ARG A 63 23.20 4.38 -23.85
N TYR A 64 22.43 3.30 -23.73
CA TYR A 64 21.38 2.92 -24.66
C TYR A 64 20.26 3.97 -24.74
N MET A 65 19.81 4.44 -23.59
CA MET A 65 18.74 5.44 -23.51
C MET A 65 19.18 6.79 -24.11
N TYR A 66 20.37 7.27 -23.79
CA TYR A 66 20.92 8.52 -24.35
C TYR A 66 21.12 8.46 -25.85
N ARG A 67 21.40 7.28 -26.40
CA ARG A 67 21.60 7.09 -27.85
C ARG A 67 20.32 6.74 -28.61
N LYS A 68 19.18 6.94 -27.97
CA LYS A 68 17.83 6.80 -28.56
C LYS A 68 17.64 5.45 -29.27
N HIS A 69 18.10 4.37 -28.65
CA HIS A 69 17.92 2.98 -29.12
C HIS A 69 18.55 2.69 -30.50
N GLY A 70 19.52 3.48 -30.96
CA GLY A 70 20.21 3.28 -32.24
C GLY A 70 20.97 1.92 -32.29
N GLU A 71 21.18 1.36 -33.48
CA GLU A 71 21.87 0.07 -33.62
C GLU A 71 23.30 0.08 -33.06
N GLU A 72 24.02 1.21 -33.15
CA GLU A 72 25.40 1.40 -32.65
C GLU A 72 25.45 2.06 -31.26
N TRP A 73 24.45 1.83 -30.43
CA TRP A 73 24.34 2.46 -29.10
C TRP A 73 25.52 2.16 -28.18
N LEU A 74 26.20 1.03 -28.33
CA LEU A 74 27.37 0.71 -27.52
C LEU A 74 28.49 1.75 -27.62
N GLY A 75 28.66 2.42 -28.78
CA GLY A 75 29.65 3.44 -28.98
C GLY A 75 31.01 2.93 -29.44
N GLN A 76 32.00 3.84 -29.34
CA GLN A 76 33.37 3.56 -29.78
C GLN A 76 34.15 2.79 -28.71
N ASP A 77 35.22 2.05 -29.16
CA ASP A 77 35.97 1.17 -28.29
C ASP A 77 36.71 1.88 -27.15
N ASP A 78 37.11 3.14 -27.33
CA ASP A 78 37.87 3.90 -26.33
C ASP A 78 37.01 4.81 -25.44
N GLU A 79 35.69 4.84 -25.65
CA GLU A 79 34.80 5.68 -24.94
C GLU A 79 34.55 5.22 -23.49
N PRO A 80 34.82 6.05 -22.46
CA PRO A 80 34.59 5.67 -21.09
C PRO A 80 33.10 5.52 -20.82
N LEU A 81 32.75 4.62 -19.90
CA LEU A 81 31.40 4.45 -19.41
C LEU A 81 31.13 5.49 -18.32
N THR A 82 30.05 6.25 -18.47
CA THR A 82 29.61 7.29 -17.53
C THR A 82 28.19 7.00 -17.06
N GLY A 83 27.89 7.35 -15.82
CA GLY A 83 26.57 7.11 -15.24
C GLY A 83 26.59 6.99 -13.72
N PHE A 84 26.01 5.93 -13.20
CA PHE A 84 26.08 5.60 -11.78
C PHE A 84 27.52 5.38 -11.34
N LYS A 85 27.83 5.77 -10.10
CA LYS A 85 29.18 5.59 -9.57
C LYS A 85 29.48 4.13 -9.35
N TRP A 86 30.53 3.63 -9.99
CA TRP A 86 31.07 2.30 -9.76
C TRP A 86 32.60 2.36 -9.79
N ARG A 87 33.23 1.59 -8.95
CA ARG A 87 34.70 1.40 -8.97
C ARG A 87 35.07 0.01 -8.45
N GLY A 88 36.26 -0.45 -8.81
CA GLY A 88 36.88 -1.60 -8.18
C GLY A 88 37.36 -1.23 -6.77
N GLY A 89 37.29 -2.11 -5.77
CA GLY A 89 37.77 -1.88 -4.40
C GLY A 89 36.91 -2.58 -3.34
N SER A 90 37.10 -2.41 -2.04
CA SER A 90 36.42 -3.15 -0.95
C SER A 90 35.27 -2.42 -0.28
N GLU A 91 35.08 -1.13 -0.53
CA GLU A 91 34.05 -0.31 0.13
C GLU A 91 32.77 -0.18 -0.71
N PRO A 92 31.58 -0.12 -0.08
CA PRO A 92 30.33 0.12 -0.77
C PRO A 92 30.29 1.53 -1.38
N GLU A 93 29.82 1.62 -2.63
CA GLU A 93 29.64 2.90 -3.35
C GLU A 93 28.19 3.35 -3.32
N THR A 94 27.22 2.42 -3.47
CA THR A 94 25.78 2.71 -3.43
C THR A 94 25.22 2.33 -2.07
N THR A 95 24.55 3.25 -1.39
CA THR A 95 23.78 3.05 -0.15
C THR A 95 22.31 3.30 -0.41
N GLY A 96 21.42 2.51 0.18
CA GLY A 96 19.98 2.67 0.02
C GLY A 96 19.50 2.47 -1.43
N ILE A 97 18.73 3.43 -1.95
CA ILE A 97 18.23 3.43 -3.34
C ILE A 97 18.60 4.74 -4.03
N GLN A 98 19.15 4.63 -5.22
CA GLN A 98 19.46 5.76 -6.10
C GLN A 98 18.64 5.69 -7.38
N LEU A 99 18.14 6.82 -7.85
CA LEU A 99 17.44 6.99 -9.10
C LEU A 99 18.28 7.88 -10.03
N TRP A 100 18.30 7.58 -11.32
CA TRP A 100 18.89 8.52 -12.28
C TRP A 100 18.06 9.81 -12.35
N SER A 101 18.71 10.97 -12.34
CA SER A 101 18.01 12.26 -12.25
C SER A 101 17.20 12.61 -13.47
N GLU A 102 17.47 11.99 -14.62
CA GLU A 102 16.78 12.24 -15.87
C GLU A 102 15.80 11.11 -16.17
N VAL A 103 14.58 11.47 -16.54
CA VAL A 103 13.52 10.55 -16.96
C VAL A 103 13.52 10.48 -18.48
N PHE A 104 13.63 9.28 -19.04
CA PHE A 104 13.65 9.09 -20.48
C PHE A 104 12.24 8.91 -21.03
N LEU A 105 11.81 9.80 -21.91
CA LEU A 105 10.55 9.65 -22.63
C LEU A 105 10.76 8.77 -23.85
N VAL A 106 10.01 7.68 -23.92
CA VAL A 106 10.09 6.69 -25.00
C VAL A 106 8.71 6.47 -25.60
N GLU A 107 8.62 6.65 -26.92
CA GLU A 107 7.42 6.35 -27.68
C GLU A 107 7.38 4.84 -28.02
N LYS A 108 6.30 4.18 -27.64
CA LYS A 108 6.03 2.79 -27.96
C LYS A 108 5.45 2.66 -29.36
N SER A 109 5.46 1.44 -29.92
CA SER A 109 4.91 1.18 -31.27
C SER A 109 3.42 1.48 -31.42
N ASP A 110 2.67 1.55 -30.30
CA ASP A 110 1.26 1.93 -30.27
C ASP A 110 1.04 3.45 -30.21
N GLY A 111 2.12 4.27 -30.29
CA GLY A 111 2.08 5.72 -30.22
C GLY A 111 1.94 6.26 -28.78
N THR A 112 1.93 5.41 -27.77
CA THR A 112 1.93 5.87 -26.36
C THR A 112 3.35 6.23 -25.92
N GLU A 113 3.48 7.35 -25.23
CA GLU A 113 4.75 7.80 -24.66
C GLU A 113 4.80 7.43 -23.18
N VAL A 114 5.88 6.74 -22.78
CA VAL A 114 6.12 6.29 -21.41
C VAL A 114 7.39 6.90 -20.83
N ALA A 115 7.41 7.05 -19.51
CA ALA A 115 8.53 7.58 -18.75
C ALA A 115 9.38 6.41 -18.21
N VAL A 116 10.61 6.26 -18.70
CA VAL A 116 11.53 5.20 -18.27
C VAL A 116 12.48 5.72 -17.21
N LEU A 117 12.54 5.01 -16.09
CA LEU A 117 13.36 5.30 -14.92
C LEU A 117 14.34 4.16 -14.66
N LEU A 118 15.59 4.50 -14.35
CA LEU A 118 16.63 3.54 -13.97
C LEU A 118 17.01 3.71 -12.50
N MET A 119 16.96 2.63 -11.74
CA MET A 119 17.11 2.60 -10.31
C MET A 119 18.21 1.64 -9.88
N ASP A 120 19.21 2.15 -9.16
CA ASP A 120 20.27 1.36 -8.53
C ASP A 120 19.99 1.14 -7.05
N THR A 121 20.27 -0.04 -6.56
CA THR A 121 20.07 -0.39 -5.15
C THR A 121 21.40 -0.75 -4.49
N GLN A 122 21.45 -0.48 -3.18
CA GLN A 122 22.52 -0.97 -2.32
C GLN A 122 22.75 -2.46 -2.52
N GLY A 123 24.02 -2.86 -2.51
CA GLY A 123 24.38 -4.27 -2.57
C GLY A 123 23.98 -5.00 -1.30
N ALA A 124 23.27 -6.12 -1.47
CA ALA A 124 22.98 -7.01 -0.36
C ALA A 124 24.27 -7.64 0.20
N PHE A 125 24.29 -7.88 1.54
CA PHE A 125 25.39 -8.56 2.24
C PHE A 125 26.73 -7.81 2.21
N ASP A 126 26.69 -6.49 2.29
CA ASP A 126 27.87 -5.72 2.65
C ASP A 126 28.16 -5.88 4.17
N ASN A 127 29.33 -5.43 4.59
CA ASN A 127 29.76 -5.54 6.00
C ASN A 127 29.15 -4.50 6.94
N GLN A 128 28.23 -3.64 6.44
CA GLN A 128 27.65 -2.52 7.20
C GLN A 128 26.11 -2.63 7.31
N SER A 129 25.47 -3.48 6.51
CA SER A 129 24.01 -3.60 6.42
C SER A 129 23.50 -4.84 7.11
N THR A 130 22.40 -4.72 7.84
CA THR A 130 21.71 -5.86 8.41
C THR A 130 20.91 -6.63 7.33
N VAL A 131 20.54 -7.87 7.64
CA VAL A 131 19.63 -8.65 6.78
C VAL A 131 18.29 -7.93 6.59
N LYS A 132 17.82 -7.23 7.65
CA LYS A 132 16.60 -6.41 7.60
C LYS A 132 16.74 -5.25 6.61
N ASP A 133 17.86 -4.53 6.64
CA ASP A 133 18.11 -3.41 5.72
C ASP A 133 18.10 -3.89 4.26
N CYS A 134 18.83 -4.98 3.99
CA CYS A 134 18.88 -5.57 2.66
C CYS A 134 17.50 -6.03 2.18
N ALA A 135 16.73 -6.70 3.05
CA ALA A 135 15.39 -7.16 2.74
C ALA A 135 14.43 -6.00 2.46
N THR A 136 14.49 -4.94 3.25
CA THR A 136 13.65 -3.74 3.07
C THR A 136 13.98 -3.00 1.78
N ILE A 137 15.27 -2.78 1.48
CA ILE A 137 15.69 -2.15 0.21
C ILE A 137 15.25 -2.97 -1.00
N PHE A 138 15.42 -4.29 -0.95
CA PHE A 138 14.95 -5.17 -2.02
C PHE A 138 13.43 -5.09 -2.18
N ALA A 139 12.68 -5.12 -1.08
CA ALA A 139 11.22 -5.02 -1.11
C ALA A 139 10.76 -3.68 -1.68
N LEU A 140 11.32 -2.56 -1.22
CA LEU A 140 11.00 -1.23 -1.75
C LEU A 140 11.29 -1.13 -3.25
N SER A 141 12.45 -1.61 -3.69
CA SER A 141 12.81 -1.60 -5.10
C SER A 141 11.89 -2.47 -5.93
N THR A 142 11.54 -3.66 -5.44
CA THR A 142 10.62 -4.59 -6.12
C THR A 142 9.21 -4.01 -6.23
N MET A 143 8.69 -3.45 -5.14
CA MET A 143 7.33 -2.87 -5.12
C MET A 143 7.19 -1.67 -6.06
N THR A 144 8.24 -0.90 -6.24
CA THR A 144 8.22 0.32 -7.05
C THR A 144 8.69 0.10 -8.50
N SER A 145 9.31 -1.02 -8.83
CA SER A 145 9.77 -1.34 -10.19
C SER A 145 8.70 -2.04 -11.05
N SER A 146 8.81 -1.89 -12.37
CA SER A 146 8.11 -2.71 -13.37
C SER A 146 8.85 -4.03 -13.60
N ILE A 147 10.19 -3.94 -13.68
CA ILE A 147 11.09 -5.07 -13.84
C ILE A 147 12.14 -5.00 -12.73
N GLN A 148 12.16 -6.03 -11.89
CA GLN A 148 13.21 -6.22 -10.89
C GLN A 148 14.27 -7.16 -11.46
N ILE A 149 15.48 -6.68 -11.64
CA ILE A 149 16.61 -7.48 -12.06
C ILE A 149 17.37 -7.95 -10.83
N TYR A 150 17.41 -9.26 -10.62
CA TYR A 150 18.18 -9.88 -9.53
C TYR A 150 19.51 -10.37 -10.08
N ASN A 151 20.58 -9.62 -9.80
CA ASN A 151 21.91 -9.79 -10.34
C ASN A 151 22.71 -10.76 -9.47
N LEU A 152 22.95 -11.96 -9.99
CA LEU A 152 23.68 -13.05 -9.36
C LEU A 152 24.98 -13.36 -10.13
N SER A 153 25.89 -14.09 -9.50
CA SER A 153 27.15 -14.49 -10.10
C SER A 153 27.21 -16.01 -10.27
N GLN A 154 27.58 -16.47 -11.45
CA GLN A 154 27.85 -17.84 -11.82
C GLN A 154 26.66 -18.81 -11.79
N ASN A 155 25.80 -18.78 -10.80
CA ASN A 155 24.70 -19.73 -10.62
C ASN A 155 23.56 -19.14 -9.82
N ILE A 156 22.40 -19.81 -9.79
CA ILE A 156 21.35 -19.62 -8.79
C ILE A 156 21.57 -20.70 -7.73
N GLN A 157 21.95 -20.30 -6.53
CA GLN A 157 22.13 -21.18 -5.38
C GLN A 157 20.86 -21.24 -4.54
N GLU A 158 20.72 -22.26 -3.69
CA GLU A 158 19.53 -22.37 -2.83
C GLU A 158 19.44 -21.24 -1.80
N ASP A 159 20.57 -20.74 -1.32
CA ASP A 159 20.61 -19.57 -0.45
C ASP A 159 20.15 -18.28 -1.16
N ASP A 160 20.45 -18.11 -2.47
CA ASP A 160 19.90 -17.01 -3.26
C ASP A 160 18.36 -17.09 -3.34
N LEU A 161 17.80 -18.28 -3.50
CA LEU A 161 16.35 -18.52 -3.51
C LEU A 161 15.74 -18.35 -2.12
N GLN A 162 16.40 -18.86 -1.08
CA GLN A 162 15.96 -18.72 0.31
C GLN A 162 15.93 -17.26 0.78
N GLN A 163 16.87 -16.44 0.32
CA GLN A 163 16.85 -14.99 0.58
C GLN A 163 15.62 -14.30 -0.02
N LEU A 164 15.09 -14.85 -1.11
CA LEU A 164 13.82 -14.41 -1.69
C LEU A 164 12.60 -15.00 -0.96
N GLN A 165 12.79 -15.97 -0.08
CA GLN A 165 11.72 -16.73 0.56
C GLN A 165 10.95 -15.90 1.59
N VAL A 166 9.63 -16.11 1.65
CA VAL A 166 8.78 -15.71 2.77
C VAL A 166 8.72 -16.86 3.78
N SER A 167 9.25 -16.66 4.98
CA SER A 167 9.09 -17.64 6.06
C SER A 167 7.66 -17.63 6.58
N LEU A 168 6.84 -18.58 6.15
CA LEU A 168 5.54 -18.84 6.75
C LEU A 168 5.67 -19.88 7.87
N PRO A 169 4.91 -19.75 8.97
CA PRO A 169 4.69 -20.88 9.87
C PRO A 169 3.91 -21.97 9.10
N ARG A 170 4.33 -23.21 9.33
CA ARG A 170 3.73 -24.41 8.73
C ARG A 170 2.25 -24.45 8.97
N GLN A 171 1.43 -24.34 7.95
CA GLN A 171 0.21 -25.17 7.84
C GLN A 171 -0.30 -25.23 6.40
N GLN A 172 -0.83 -26.39 6.11
CA GLN A 172 -1.16 -27.06 4.88
C GLN A 172 -2.29 -26.41 4.05
N HIS A 173 -2.13 -26.66 2.75
CA HIS A 173 -3.17 -26.91 1.74
C HIS A 173 -4.19 -25.83 1.39
N VAL A 174 -4.20 -25.54 0.17
CA VAL A 174 -5.22 -25.78 -0.84
C VAL A 174 -5.19 -24.78 -1.97
N CYS A 175 -4.94 -25.33 -3.10
CA CYS A 175 -5.30 -24.98 -4.47
C CYS A 175 -6.49 -24.07 -4.69
N LEU A 176 -6.31 -23.33 -5.77
CA LEU A 176 -7.33 -22.89 -6.74
C LEU A 176 -8.39 -21.91 -6.26
N ALA A 177 -8.15 -20.66 -6.54
CA ALA A 177 -9.15 -19.93 -7.29
C ALA A 177 -8.45 -19.20 -8.43
N LYS A 178 -8.67 -19.67 -9.63
CA LYS A 178 -8.52 -18.89 -10.85
C LYS A 178 -9.44 -17.68 -10.74
N ALA A 179 -8.89 -16.55 -10.42
CA ALA A 179 -9.47 -15.27 -10.78
C ALA A 179 -8.39 -14.19 -10.71
N THR A 180 -7.80 -13.95 -11.85
CA THR A 180 -7.59 -12.64 -12.47
C THR A 180 -6.89 -11.55 -11.64
N PHE A 181 -5.62 -11.33 -12.02
CA PHE A 181 -5.07 -10.05 -12.45
C PHE A 181 -4.59 -9.04 -11.38
N TRP A 182 -3.36 -8.83 -11.34
CA TRP A 182 -2.34 -7.86 -11.78
C TRP A 182 -1.74 -7.12 -10.62
N LEU A 183 -0.48 -7.39 -10.25
CA LEU A 183 0.36 -6.34 -9.63
C LEU A 183 1.70 -6.75 -9.10
N THR A 184 2.32 -7.74 -9.67
CA THR A 184 3.68 -8.03 -9.27
C THR A 184 4.64 -7.66 -10.38
N PRO A 185 5.81 -7.06 -10.07
CA PRO A 185 6.82 -6.79 -11.07
C PRO A 185 7.25 -8.09 -11.74
N SER A 186 7.79 -7.96 -12.94
CA SER A 186 8.51 -9.05 -13.57
C SER A 186 9.88 -9.22 -12.90
N LEU A 187 10.26 -10.46 -12.59
CA LEU A 187 11.58 -10.78 -12.06
C LEU A 187 12.48 -11.29 -13.18
N MET A 188 13.66 -10.68 -13.32
CA MET A 188 14.71 -11.14 -14.23
C MET A 188 15.92 -11.57 -13.42
N PHE A 189 16.21 -12.87 -13.37
CA PHE A 189 17.49 -13.36 -12.88
C PHE A 189 18.57 -13.06 -13.92
N LEU A 190 19.51 -12.21 -13.57
CA LEU A 190 20.69 -11.94 -14.40
C LEU A 190 21.88 -12.71 -13.84
N ILE A 191 22.20 -13.86 -14.46
CA ILE A 191 23.33 -14.69 -14.05
C ILE A 191 24.57 -14.23 -14.81
N ARG A 192 25.45 -13.56 -14.09
CA ARG A 192 26.69 -13.07 -14.61
C ARG A 192 27.81 -14.10 -14.48
N ASP A 193 28.82 -13.95 -15.31
CA ASP A 193 30.01 -14.80 -15.30
C ASP A 193 29.66 -16.28 -15.53
N TRP A 194 28.63 -16.54 -16.35
CA TRP A 194 28.19 -17.88 -16.68
C TRP A 194 29.30 -18.63 -17.41
N SER A 195 29.74 -19.75 -16.85
CA SER A 195 30.93 -20.48 -17.31
C SER A 195 30.60 -21.81 -17.99
N PHE A 196 29.31 -22.14 -18.15
CA PHE A 196 28.88 -23.45 -18.68
C PHE A 196 28.01 -23.33 -19.95
N PRO A 197 28.49 -22.62 -21.01
CA PRO A 197 27.70 -22.42 -22.23
C PRO A 197 27.45 -23.72 -23.02
N TYR A 198 28.15 -24.80 -22.70
CA TYR A 198 27.94 -26.13 -23.25
C TYR A 198 26.75 -26.87 -22.61
N GLU A 199 26.29 -26.46 -21.44
CA GLU A 199 25.07 -26.97 -20.80
C GLU A 199 23.87 -26.12 -21.19
N TYR A 200 23.97 -24.81 -20.98
CA TYR A 200 22.94 -23.82 -21.33
C TYR A 200 23.61 -22.64 -22.05
N LYS A 201 23.09 -22.32 -23.23
CA LYS A 201 23.61 -21.24 -24.08
C LYS A 201 23.43 -19.87 -23.37
N TYR A 202 24.32 -18.95 -23.69
CA TYR A 202 24.14 -17.56 -23.26
C TYR A 202 22.79 -16.97 -23.71
N GLY A 203 22.35 -15.93 -23.05
CA GLY A 203 21.15 -15.17 -23.38
C GLY A 203 19.88 -15.70 -22.73
N LEU A 204 18.74 -15.23 -23.24
CA LEU A 204 17.42 -15.49 -22.67
C LEU A 204 16.95 -16.94 -22.82
N ASN A 205 17.23 -17.57 -23.96
CA ASN A 205 16.76 -18.94 -24.25
C ASN A 205 17.43 -19.96 -23.32
N GLY A 206 18.78 -19.96 -23.26
CA GLY A 206 19.47 -20.84 -22.31
C GLY A 206 19.15 -20.49 -20.85
N GLY A 207 18.94 -19.21 -20.56
CA GLY A 207 18.49 -18.76 -19.25
C GLY A 207 17.13 -19.35 -18.84
N ARG A 208 16.16 -19.40 -19.74
CA ARG A 208 14.85 -20.02 -19.48
C ARG A 208 14.97 -21.51 -19.19
N GLU A 209 15.67 -22.25 -20.05
CA GLU A 209 15.89 -23.69 -19.84
C GLU A 209 16.58 -23.98 -18.50
N PHE A 210 17.56 -23.16 -18.12
CA PHE A 210 18.26 -23.24 -16.85
C PHE A 210 17.31 -22.94 -15.67
N LEU A 211 16.55 -21.87 -15.76
CA LEU A 211 15.61 -21.42 -14.72
C LEU A 211 14.52 -22.44 -14.48
N ASP A 212 13.90 -22.97 -15.54
CA ASP A 212 12.84 -23.98 -15.46
C ASP A 212 13.32 -25.18 -14.64
N LYS A 213 14.55 -25.62 -14.86
CA LYS A 213 15.15 -26.72 -14.08
C LYS A 213 15.40 -26.34 -12.62
N ARG A 214 15.80 -25.08 -12.33
CA ARG A 214 16.09 -24.58 -10.98
C ARG A 214 14.83 -24.34 -10.16
N LEU A 215 13.79 -23.85 -10.79
CA LEU A 215 12.50 -23.55 -10.12
C LEU A 215 11.50 -24.71 -10.21
N GLN A 216 11.87 -25.85 -10.82
CA GLN A 216 11.01 -27.02 -10.87
C GLN A 216 10.75 -27.57 -9.46
N VAL A 217 9.48 -27.66 -9.07
CA VAL A 217 9.03 -28.33 -7.84
C VAL A 217 8.99 -29.83 -8.10
N LYS A 218 9.69 -30.61 -7.29
CA LYS A 218 9.72 -32.08 -7.38
C LYS A 218 9.24 -32.66 -6.05
N GLU A 219 8.39 -33.68 -6.12
CA GLU A 219 7.85 -34.38 -4.93
C GLU A 219 8.97 -35.00 -4.05
N THR A 220 10.12 -35.29 -4.66
CA THR A 220 11.29 -35.84 -3.93
C THR A 220 12.13 -34.79 -3.21
N GLN A 221 11.85 -33.50 -3.38
CA GLN A 221 12.56 -32.43 -2.69
C GLN A 221 12.02 -32.26 -1.27
N HIS A 222 12.85 -31.75 -0.36
CA HIS A 222 12.41 -31.35 0.97
C HIS A 222 11.31 -30.28 0.87
N GLU A 223 10.29 -30.35 1.71
CA GLU A 223 9.12 -29.46 1.74
C GLU A 223 9.51 -27.97 1.74
N GLU A 224 10.56 -27.62 2.49
CA GLU A 224 11.10 -26.25 2.54
C GLU A 224 11.52 -25.73 1.16
N LEU A 225 12.21 -26.59 0.37
CA LEU A 225 12.66 -26.23 -0.97
C LEU A 225 11.52 -26.12 -1.98
N GLN A 226 10.47 -26.91 -1.81
CA GLN A 226 9.23 -26.80 -2.61
C GLN A 226 8.54 -25.49 -2.31
N THR A 227 8.34 -25.15 -1.04
CA THR A 227 7.71 -23.92 -0.56
C THR A 227 8.41 -22.67 -1.08
N VAL A 228 9.75 -22.64 -1.11
CA VAL A 228 10.53 -21.53 -1.69
C VAL A 228 10.14 -21.27 -3.14
N ARG A 229 10.08 -22.32 -3.95
CA ARG A 229 9.79 -22.23 -5.40
C ARG A 229 8.36 -21.80 -5.66
N GLU A 230 7.41 -22.37 -4.94
CA GLU A 230 5.99 -21.99 -5.02
C GLU A 230 5.78 -20.51 -4.65
N HIS A 231 6.45 -20.03 -3.61
CA HIS A 231 6.38 -18.64 -3.21
C HIS A 231 6.95 -17.70 -4.28
N ILE A 232 8.11 -18.03 -4.86
CA ILE A 232 8.69 -17.23 -5.95
C ILE A 232 7.70 -17.13 -7.11
N HIS A 233 7.10 -18.25 -7.53
CA HIS A 233 6.09 -18.25 -8.59
C HIS A 233 4.83 -17.45 -8.23
N SER A 234 4.44 -17.39 -6.96
CA SER A 234 3.27 -16.62 -6.53
C SER A 234 3.53 -15.11 -6.44
N CYS A 235 4.80 -14.72 -6.28
CA CYS A 235 5.17 -13.32 -6.03
C CYS A 235 5.38 -12.48 -7.29
N PHE A 236 5.61 -13.08 -8.45
CA PHE A 236 5.94 -12.35 -9.67
C PHE A 236 5.02 -12.72 -10.83
N THR A 237 4.69 -11.74 -11.69
CA THR A 237 3.83 -11.97 -12.87
C THR A 237 4.54 -12.77 -13.95
N SER A 238 5.84 -12.51 -14.13
CA SER A 238 6.71 -13.27 -14.99
C SER A 238 8.08 -13.41 -14.38
N ILE A 239 8.70 -14.56 -14.58
CA ILE A 239 10.02 -14.84 -14.09
C ILE A 239 10.85 -15.28 -15.28
N ASN A 240 11.94 -14.58 -15.52
CA ASN A 240 12.86 -14.87 -16.62
C ASN A 240 14.28 -14.98 -16.09
N CYS A 241 15.17 -15.55 -16.89
CA CYS A 241 16.59 -15.63 -16.59
C CYS A 241 17.38 -15.30 -17.83
N PHE A 242 18.48 -14.58 -17.65
CA PHE A 242 19.44 -14.26 -18.70
C PHE A 242 20.85 -14.68 -18.27
N LEU A 243 21.49 -15.51 -19.08
CA LEU A 243 22.87 -15.98 -18.84
C LEU A 243 23.85 -15.08 -19.57
N LEU A 244 24.68 -14.37 -18.82
CA LEU A 244 25.64 -13.40 -19.34
C LEU A 244 27.07 -13.94 -19.15
N PRO A 245 27.93 -13.97 -20.22
CA PRO A 245 29.32 -14.38 -20.09
C PRO A 245 30.13 -13.44 -19.19
N HIS A 246 31.33 -13.83 -18.85
CA HIS A 246 32.28 -12.99 -18.14
C HIS A 246 32.73 -11.81 -19.01
N PRO A 247 32.81 -10.58 -18.49
CA PRO A 247 33.12 -9.38 -19.26
C PRO A 247 34.57 -9.32 -19.76
N GLY A 248 35.42 -10.17 -19.23
CA GLY A 248 36.86 -10.24 -19.57
C GLY A 248 37.73 -10.00 -18.34
N LEU A 249 38.95 -10.57 -18.37
CA LEU A 249 39.86 -10.50 -17.24
C LEU A 249 40.33 -9.07 -16.95
N LYS A 250 40.57 -8.26 -17.99
CA LYS A 250 40.95 -6.85 -17.82
C LYS A 250 39.91 -6.05 -17.07
N VAL A 251 38.62 -6.28 -17.34
CA VAL A 251 37.51 -5.64 -16.62
C VAL A 251 37.53 -5.98 -15.14
N ALA A 252 37.85 -7.22 -14.80
CA ALA A 252 37.84 -7.70 -13.42
C ALA A 252 39.09 -7.29 -12.62
N THR A 253 40.26 -7.14 -13.27
CA THR A 253 41.55 -7.02 -12.57
C THR A 253 42.25 -5.68 -12.75
N SER A 254 41.91 -4.90 -13.78
CA SER A 254 42.60 -3.62 -14.04
C SER A 254 42.01 -2.47 -13.23
N PRO A 255 42.79 -1.83 -12.35
CA PRO A 255 42.33 -0.63 -11.63
C PRO A 255 42.18 0.59 -12.56
N ALA A 256 42.75 0.54 -13.77
CA ALA A 256 42.67 1.61 -14.76
C ALA A 256 41.43 1.48 -15.68
N PHE A 257 40.66 0.40 -15.55
CA PHE A 257 39.46 0.21 -16.35
C PHE A 257 38.39 1.28 -16.04
N LYS A 258 37.94 1.99 -17.06
CA LYS A 258 36.91 3.03 -17.01
C LYS A 258 35.70 2.73 -17.90
N GLY A 259 35.50 1.47 -18.26
CA GLY A 259 34.38 1.03 -19.10
C GLY A 259 34.65 1.06 -20.61
N GLN A 260 35.92 1.15 -21.02
CA GLN A 260 36.30 1.07 -22.44
C GLN A 260 35.91 -0.28 -23.04
N LEU A 261 35.24 -0.24 -24.20
CA LEU A 261 34.77 -1.45 -24.89
C LEU A 261 35.89 -2.29 -25.46
N SER A 262 37.07 -1.70 -25.73
CA SER A 262 38.28 -2.40 -26.18
C SER A 262 38.75 -3.47 -25.17
N ASP A 263 38.47 -3.25 -23.87
CA ASP A 263 38.84 -4.17 -22.79
C ASP A 263 37.76 -5.20 -22.45
N VAL A 264 36.57 -5.09 -23.08
CA VAL A 264 35.43 -5.98 -22.86
C VAL A 264 35.39 -7.11 -23.88
N ALA A 265 35.20 -8.34 -23.40
CA ALA A 265 35.12 -9.53 -24.24
C ALA A 265 34.03 -9.45 -25.33
N PRO A 266 34.29 -9.90 -26.57
CA PRO A 266 33.33 -9.81 -27.68
C PRO A 266 32.00 -10.53 -27.40
N GLU A 267 32.05 -11.71 -26.79
CA GLU A 267 30.86 -12.45 -26.39
C GLU A 267 30.01 -11.68 -25.39
N PHE A 268 30.64 -11.03 -24.41
CA PHE A 268 29.91 -10.18 -23.44
C PHE A 268 29.26 -9.02 -24.17
N LYS A 269 29.94 -8.31 -25.06
CA LYS A 269 29.37 -7.21 -25.86
C LYS A 269 28.14 -7.64 -26.66
N LYS A 270 28.20 -8.85 -27.26
CA LYS A 270 27.11 -9.44 -28.03
C LYS A 270 25.90 -9.71 -27.15
N GLU A 271 26.08 -10.41 -26.03
CA GLU A 271 24.97 -10.76 -25.13
C GLU A 271 24.47 -9.56 -24.35
N LEU A 272 25.29 -8.56 -24.08
CA LEU A 272 24.87 -7.28 -23.51
C LEU A 272 23.89 -6.54 -24.45
N ARG A 273 24.13 -6.54 -25.77
CA ARG A 273 23.18 -5.99 -26.73
C ARG A 273 21.83 -6.71 -26.66
N ASN A 274 21.83 -8.03 -26.58
CA ASN A 274 20.65 -8.85 -26.48
C ASN A 274 19.89 -8.57 -25.17
N LEU A 275 20.59 -8.46 -24.03
CA LEU A 275 20.01 -8.14 -22.73
C LEU A 275 19.34 -6.77 -22.74
N ILE A 276 20.06 -5.75 -23.17
CA ILE A 276 19.55 -4.37 -23.17
C ILE A 276 18.36 -4.24 -24.12
N ALA A 277 18.41 -4.85 -25.30
CA ALA A 277 17.27 -4.86 -26.22
C ALA A 277 16.05 -5.59 -25.61
N THR A 278 16.25 -6.69 -24.90
CA THR A 278 15.17 -7.42 -24.22
C THR A 278 14.48 -6.57 -23.14
N LEU A 279 15.23 -5.71 -22.45
CA LEU A 279 14.74 -4.94 -21.31
C LEU A 279 14.20 -3.56 -21.71
N LEU A 280 14.83 -2.89 -22.67
CA LEU A 280 14.63 -1.45 -22.94
C LEU A 280 14.16 -1.13 -24.36
N HIS A 281 14.02 -2.13 -25.24
CA HIS A 281 13.45 -1.86 -26.56
C HIS A 281 11.99 -1.36 -26.41
N PRO A 282 11.55 -0.31 -27.12
CA PRO A 282 10.22 0.30 -26.98
C PRO A 282 9.06 -0.69 -26.94
N ASN A 283 9.12 -1.76 -27.73
CA ASN A 283 8.09 -2.80 -27.77
C ASN A 283 8.11 -3.76 -26.57
N CYS A 284 9.17 -3.75 -25.76
CA CYS A 284 9.35 -4.64 -24.61
C CYS A 284 9.09 -3.93 -23.27
N LEU A 285 8.87 -2.60 -23.29
CA LEU A 285 8.67 -1.80 -22.09
C LEU A 285 7.35 -2.17 -21.39
N ALA A 286 7.47 -2.72 -20.19
CA ALA A 286 6.33 -3.04 -19.33
C ALA A 286 6.02 -1.85 -18.41
N GLU A 287 4.86 -1.24 -18.58
CA GLU A 287 4.41 -0.15 -17.71
C GLU A 287 4.17 -0.68 -16.29
N LYS A 288 4.44 0.17 -15.29
CA LYS A 288 4.11 -0.17 -13.91
C LYS A 288 2.60 -0.14 -13.72
N GLU A 289 2.07 -1.23 -13.22
CA GLU A 289 0.67 -1.32 -12.85
C GLU A 289 0.55 -1.57 -11.34
N ILE A 290 -0.43 -0.97 -10.69
CA ILE A 290 -0.82 -1.21 -9.30
C ILE A 290 -2.34 -1.28 -9.24
N ASN A 291 -2.90 -2.39 -8.72
CA ASN A 291 -4.35 -2.67 -8.69
C ASN A 291 -5.03 -2.59 -10.08
N GLY A 292 -4.33 -3.09 -11.13
CA GLY A 292 -4.84 -3.07 -12.49
C GLY A 292 -4.83 -1.68 -13.14
N ASN A 293 -4.33 -0.66 -12.46
CA ASN A 293 -4.21 0.68 -12.99
C ASN A 293 -2.75 0.99 -13.32
N LYS A 294 -2.51 1.55 -14.50
CA LYS A 294 -1.20 2.05 -14.88
C LYS A 294 -0.81 3.24 -14.01
N VAL A 295 0.42 3.21 -13.50
CA VAL A 295 0.93 4.22 -12.58
C VAL A 295 1.62 5.33 -13.35
N THR A 296 1.29 6.58 -13.04
CA THR A 296 2.00 7.76 -13.55
C THR A 296 3.20 8.12 -12.65
N CYS A 297 4.09 8.99 -13.14
CA CYS A 297 5.21 9.48 -12.32
C CYS A 297 4.73 10.11 -11.00
N ARG A 298 3.65 10.90 -11.05
CA ARG A 298 3.01 11.47 -9.83
C ARG A 298 2.51 10.36 -8.91
N GLY A 299 1.84 9.35 -9.45
CA GLY A 299 1.36 8.20 -8.68
C GLY A 299 2.50 7.43 -8.03
N LEU A 300 3.62 7.24 -8.72
CA LEU A 300 4.80 6.54 -8.19
C LEU A 300 5.37 7.24 -6.94
N LEU A 301 5.41 8.58 -6.93
CA LEU A 301 5.82 9.36 -5.75
C LEU A 301 4.95 9.04 -4.52
N GLU A 302 3.64 8.98 -4.70
CA GLU A 302 2.73 8.66 -3.60
C GLU A 302 2.88 7.21 -3.11
N PHE A 303 3.16 6.27 -4.02
CA PHE A 303 3.49 4.89 -3.63
C PHE A 303 4.80 4.80 -2.84
N PHE A 304 5.85 5.52 -3.23
CA PHE A 304 7.08 5.57 -2.43
C PHE A 304 6.82 6.09 -1.02
N LYS A 305 6.05 7.18 -0.88
CA LYS A 305 5.67 7.73 0.43
C LYS A 305 4.89 6.71 1.28
N ALA A 306 3.93 6.03 0.66
CA ALA A 306 3.12 5.02 1.35
C ALA A 306 3.96 3.83 1.82
N TYR A 307 4.82 3.28 0.95
CA TYR A 307 5.68 2.14 1.30
C TYR A 307 6.71 2.47 2.38
N ILE A 308 7.37 3.63 2.30
CA ILE A 308 8.31 4.05 3.34
C ILE A 308 7.60 4.19 4.69
N LYS A 309 6.39 4.76 4.72
CA LYS A 309 5.59 4.90 5.93
C LYS A 309 5.27 3.56 6.59
N ILE A 310 4.98 2.55 5.76
CA ILE A 310 4.75 1.17 6.20
C ILE A 310 6.03 0.61 6.86
N TYR A 311 7.20 0.81 6.24
CA TYR A 311 8.48 0.30 6.78
C TYR A 311 9.02 1.10 7.98
N GLN A 312 8.51 2.30 8.25
CA GLN A 312 8.83 3.09 9.44
C GLN A 312 7.91 2.78 10.63
N GLY A 313 6.78 2.11 10.42
CA GLY A 313 5.83 1.74 11.48
C GLY A 313 6.37 0.65 12.40
N GLU A 314 6.00 0.72 13.70
CA GLU A 314 6.36 -0.29 14.70
C GLU A 314 5.65 -1.64 14.47
N ASP A 315 4.60 -1.66 13.63
CA ASP A 315 3.72 -2.81 13.42
C ASP A 315 4.28 -3.89 12.47
N LEU A 316 5.44 -3.65 11.84
CA LEU A 316 6.06 -4.64 10.98
C LEU A 316 6.83 -5.66 11.81
N PRO A 317 6.42 -6.93 11.83
CA PRO A 317 7.25 -8.00 12.37
C PRO A 317 8.58 -8.01 11.62
N HIS A 318 9.68 -8.25 12.31
CA HIS A 318 11.02 -8.27 11.70
C HIS A 318 11.04 -9.24 10.51
N PRO A 319 11.18 -8.76 9.27
CA PRO A 319 11.16 -9.63 8.10
C PRO A 319 12.38 -10.56 8.13
N LYS A 320 12.14 -11.85 8.00
CA LYS A 320 13.20 -12.86 7.99
C LYS A 320 13.85 -12.97 6.62
N SER A 321 13.18 -12.50 5.57
CA SER A 321 13.67 -12.57 4.18
C SER A 321 13.18 -11.39 3.35
N MET A 322 13.81 -11.19 2.18
CA MET A 322 13.45 -10.14 1.22
C MET A 322 12.01 -10.29 0.69
N LEU A 323 11.57 -11.52 0.41
CA LEU A 323 10.20 -11.78 -0.06
C LEU A 323 9.16 -11.55 1.02
N GLN A 324 9.46 -11.88 2.27
CA GLN A 324 8.56 -11.60 3.39
C GLN A 324 8.35 -10.10 3.54
N ALA A 325 9.42 -9.30 3.54
CA ALA A 325 9.32 -7.85 3.60
C ALA A 325 8.49 -7.28 2.43
N THR A 326 8.69 -7.82 1.24
CA THR A 326 7.94 -7.43 0.05
C THR A 326 6.45 -7.80 0.18
N ALA A 327 6.15 -9.02 0.66
CA ALA A 327 4.78 -9.48 0.86
C ALA A 327 4.04 -8.67 1.93
N GLU A 328 4.70 -8.36 3.04
CA GLU A 328 4.17 -7.52 4.12
C GLU A 328 3.82 -6.12 3.61
N ALA A 329 4.75 -5.46 2.91
CA ALA A 329 4.51 -4.15 2.33
C ALA A 329 3.36 -4.15 1.31
N ASN A 330 3.29 -5.16 0.44
CA ASN A 330 2.21 -5.26 -0.54
C ASN A 330 0.84 -5.43 0.14
N ASN A 331 0.74 -6.30 1.13
CA ASN A 331 -0.51 -6.57 1.82
C ASN A 331 -0.96 -5.37 2.68
N LEU A 332 -0.03 -4.69 3.37
CA LEU A 332 -0.31 -3.45 4.09
C LEU A 332 -0.71 -2.30 3.17
N ALA A 333 -0.10 -2.18 1.99
CA ALA A 333 -0.53 -1.22 0.98
C ALA A 333 -1.96 -1.50 0.48
N ALA A 334 -2.33 -2.79 0.31
CA ALA A 334 -3.69 -3.18 -0.03
C ALA A 334 -4.70 -2.84 1.09
N VAL A 335 -4.33 -3.07 2.36
CA VAL A 335 -5.12 -2.66 3.54
C VAL A 335 -5.32 -1.15 3.54
N ALA A 336 -4.23 -0.38 3.40
CA ALA A 336 -4.29 1.09 3.41
C ALA A 336 -5.16 1.64 2.27
N GLY A 337 -5.06 1.09 1.05
CA GLY A 337 -5.89 1.49 -0.08
C GLY A 337 -7.38 1.23 0.12
N ALA A 338 -7.73 0.05 0.62
CA ALA A 338 -9.11 -0.33 0.93
C ALA A 338 -9.71 0.53 2.06
N LYS A 339 -8.93 0.79 3.11
CA LYS A 339 -9.30 1.67 4.22
C LYS A 339 -9.52 3.12 3.78
N ASP A 340 -8.64 3.67 2.95
CA ASP A 340 -8.76 5.02 2.41
C ASP A 340 -10.02 5.18 1.55
N GLN A 341 -10.37 4.18 0.75
CA GLN A 341 -11.60 4.18 -0.03
C GLN A 341 -12.84 4.19 0.89
N TYR A 342 -12.87 3.32 1.91
CA TYR A 342 -13.95 3.31 2.90
C TYR A 342 -14.09 4.67 3.60
N TYR A 343 -12.97 5.22 4.09
CA TYR A 343 -12.94 6.52 4.75
C TYR A 343 -13.53 7.62 3.86
N LYS A 344 -13.06 7.74 2.61
CA LYS A 344 -13.54 8.73 1.65
C LYS A 344 -15.04 8.60 1.34
N ASN A 345 -15.54 7.37 1.27
CA ASN A 345 -16.96 7.13 1.01
C ASN A 345 -17.81 7.50 2.24
N MET A 346 -17.38 7.13 3.44
CA MET A 346 -18.07 7.51 4.68
C MET A 346 -17.98 9.02 4.94
N GLU A 347 -16.86 9.66 4.63
CA GLU A 347 -16.71 11.11 4.77
C GLU A 347 -17.67 11.89 3.89
N LYS A 348 -17.98 11.40 2.68
CA LYS A 348 -19.00 11.99 1.79
C LYS A 348 -20.44 11.85 2.34
N VAL A 349 -20.69 10.87 3.20
CA VAL A 349 -22.03 10.62 3.77
C VAL A 349 -22.25 11.37 5.07
N CYS A 350 -21.30 11.33 5.98
CA CYS A 350 -21.44 11.87 7.33
C CYS A 350 -20.19 12.62 7.82
N GLY A 351 -19.22 12.96 6.95
CA GLY A 351 -18.02 13.70 7.30
C GLY A 351 -18.25 15.20 7.49
N GLY A 352 -17.25 15.90 8.04
CA GLY A 352 -17.24 17.37 8.18
C GLY A 352 -18.54 17.97 8.70
N ASP A 353 -19.01 19.04 8.07
CA ASP A 353 -20.23 19.78 8.43
C ASP A 353 -21.52 19.23 7.78
N LEU A 354 -21.46 18.03 7.17
CA LEU A 354 -22.66 17.40 6.59
C LEU A 354 -23.72 17.17 7.67
N PRO A 355 -25.03 17.25 7.33
CA PRO A 355 -26.12 17.09 8.29
C PRO A 355 -26.15 15.68 8.90
N TYR A 356 -26.83 15.57 10.04
CA TYR A 356 -27.08 14.28 10.70
C TYR A 356 -27.81 13.30 9.78
N VAL A 357 -27.33 12.07 9.77
CA VAL A 357 -27.93 10.95 9.02
C VAL A 357 -28.60 9.99 10.00
N ALA A 358 -29.80 9.51 9.66
CA ALA A 358 -30.52 8.54 10.50
C ALA A 358 -29.71 7.23 10.65
N PRO A 359 -29.68 6.61 11.85
CA PRO A 359 -28.83 5.44 12.13
C PRO A 359 -29.05 4.29 11.15
N ALA A 360 -30.29 3.96 10.81
CA ALA A 360 -30.60 2.88 9.86
C ALA A 360 -30.02 3.14 8.46
N SER A 361 -30.11 4.38 7.97
CA SER A 361 -29.54 4.75 6.67
C SER A 361 -27.99 4.79 6.71
N LEU A 362 -27.43 5.20 7.84
CA LEU A 362 -25.98 5.22 8.02
C LEU A 362 -25.41 3.80 8.07
N GLU A 363 -26.12 2.87 8.73
CA GLU A 363 -25.77 1.46 8.83
C GLU A 363 -25.86 0.76 7.47
N GLU A 364 -26.90 1.04 6.67
CA GLU A 364 -27.01 0.54 5.30
C GLU A 364 -25.81 0.98 4.43
N LYS A 365 -25.42 2.26 4.52
CA LYS A 365 -24.24 2.79 3.82
C LYS A 365 -22.95 2.17 4.31
N HIS A 366 -22.81 1.98 5.62
CA HIS A 366 -21.67 1.27 6.20
C HIS A 366 -21.51 -0.14 5.62
N HIS A 367 -22.57 -0.94 5.64
CA HIS A 367 -22.54 -2.29 5.11
C HIS A 367 -22.18 -2.32 3.62
N PHE A 368 -22.71 -1.41 2.83
CA PHE A 368 -22.39 -1.29 1.42
C PHE A 368 -20.90 -0.97 1.21
N PHE A 369 -20.38 0.06 1.88
CA PHE A 369 -18.97 0.47 1.73
C PHE A 369 -17.99 -0.52 2.35
N LEU A 370 -18.40 -1.22 3.41
CA LEU A 370 -17.64 -2.31 3.98
C LEU A 370 -17.42 -3.43 2.95
N GLN A 371 -18.48 -3.88 2.30
CA GLN A 371 -18.40 -4.91 1.26
C GLN A 371 -17.58 -4.44 0.05
N GLU A 372 -17.76 -3.20 -0.38
CA GLU A 372 -16.97 -2.61 -1.46
C GLU A 372 -15.47 -2.57 -1.10
N SER A 373 -15.12 -2.15 0.10
CA SER A 373 -13.75 -2.08 0.59
C SER A 373 -13.11 -3.46 0.70
N LEU A 374 -13.82 -4.44 1.24
CA LEU A 374 -13.37 -5.83 1.31
C LEU A 374 -13.23 -6.45 -0.09
N HIS A 375 -14.09 -6.08 -1.03
CA HIS A 375 -13.96 -6.49 -2.42
C HIS A 375 -12.71 -5.89 -3.07
N VAL A 376 -12.43 -4.60 -2.87
CA VAL A 376 -11.19 -3.95 -3.35
C VAL A 376 -9.96 -4.62 -2.75
N PHE A 377 -9.95 -4.88 -1.44
CA PHE A 377 -8.89 -5.64 -0.82
C PHE A 377 -8.76 -7.05 -1.43
N SER A 378 -9.87 -7.77 -1.63
CA SER A 378 -9.86 -9.13 -2.17
C SER A 378 -9.44 -9.19 -3.64
N SER A 379 -9.78 -8.19 -4.45
CA SER A 379 -9.40 -8.06 -5.85
C SER A 379 -7.93 -7.68 -6.04
N THR A 380 -7.30 -7.05 -5.05
CA THR A 380 -5.87 -6.73 -5.08
C THR A 380 -5.05 -8.01 -4.96
N LYS A 381 -4.08 -8.24 -5.87
CA LYS A 381 -3.18 -9.39 -5.78
C LYS A 381 -2.30 -9.24 -4.54
N LYS A 382 -2.37 -10.22 -3.65
CA LYS A 382 -1.61 -10.28 -2.41
C LYS A 382 -0.42 -11.21 -2.56
N MET A 383 0.59 -11.00 -1.74
CA MET A 383 1.83 -11.77 -1.70
C MET A 383 1.94 -12.56 -0.39
N GLY A 384 2.61 -13.69 -0.40
CA GLY A 384 2.94 -14.44 0.81
C GLY A 384 2.01 -15.60 1.18
N GLY A 385 1.11 -16.03 0.26
CA GLY A 385 0.20 -17.15 0.48
C GLY A 385 -1.11 -16.75 1.16
N GLN A 386 -2.07 -17.70 1.21
CA GLN A 386 -3.44 -17.43 1.66
C GLN A 386 -3.53 -17.06 3.13
N GLU A 387 -2.87 -17.82 3.99
CA GLU A 387 -2.90 -17.59 5.46
C GLU A 387 -2.33 -16.23 5.83
N PHE A 388 -1.26 -15.82 5.13
CA PHE A 388 -0.65 -14.51 5.31
C PHE A 388 -1.60 -13.39 4.87
N CYS A 389 -2.33 -13.60 3.77
CA CYS A 389 -3.32 -12.66 3.26
C CYS A 389 -4.56 -12.57 4.17
N ASP A 390 -5.02 -13.69 4.73
CA ASP A 390 -6.18 -13.72 5.63
C ASP A 390 -5.90 -12.92 6.91
N ARG A 391 -4.69 -12.98 7.46
CA ARG A 391 -4.28 -12.14 8.60
C ARG A 391 -4.43 -10.64 8.31
N TYR A 392 -4.06 -10.18 7.12
CA TYR A 392 -4.22 -8.77 6.73
C TYR A 392 -5.67 -8.39 6.42
N ARG A 393 -6.48 -9.36 6.01
CA ARG A 393 -7.92 -9.17 5.88
C ARG A 393 -8.57 -8.95 7.23
N ASP A 394 -8.25 -9.79 8.23
CA ASP A 394 -8.76 -9.67 9.59
C ASP A 394 -8.33 -8.33 10.21
N GLN A 395 -7.10 -7.90 9.95
CA GLN A 395 -6.61 -6.58 10.35
C GLN A 395 -7.44 -5.45 9.71
N LEU A 396 -7.71 -5.52 8.39
CA LEU A 396 -8.55 -4.55 7.70
C LEU A 396 -9.95 -4.49 8.30
N GLU A 397 -10.59 -5.64 8.55
CA GLU A 397 -11.92 -5.72 9.15
C GLU A 397 -11.95 -5.04 10.53
N ALA A 398 -10.94 -5.29 11.38
CA ALA A 398 -10.81 -4.63 12.67
C ALA A 398 -10.67 -3.10 12.55
N GLU A 399 -9.80 -2.63 11.65
CA GLU A 399 -9.59 -1.19 11.42
C GLU A 399 -10.85 -0.51 10.84
N LEU A 400 -11.63 -1.18 9.99
CA LEU A 400 -12.89 -0.66 9.46
C LEU A 400 -13.96 -0.56 10.54
N VAL A 401 -14.00 -1.49 11.51
CA VAL A 401 -14.88 -1.42 12.66
C VAL A 401 -14.56 -0.19 13.55
N GLU A 402 -13.28 0.08 13.78
CA GLU A 402 -12.84 1.26 14.54
C GLU A 402 -13.27 2.58 13.84
N LEU A 403 -13.05 2.63 12.52
CA LEU A 403 -13.50 3.78 11.72
C LEU A 403 -15.01 3.96 11.76
N TRP A 404 -15.78 2.88 11.66
CA TRP A 404 -17.24 2.91 11.81
C TRP A 404 -17.68 3.50 13.14
N GLN A 405 -17.08 3.05 14.24
CA GLN A 405 -17.38 3.61 15.57
C GLN A 405 -17.08 5.11 15.66
N SER A 406 -15.98 5.55 15.02
CA SER A 406 -15.63 6.97 14.96
C SER A 406 -16.67 7.78 14.18
N PHE A 407 -17.08 7.32 13.00
CA PHE A 407 -18.11 7.98 12.18
C PHE A 407 -19.46 7.99 12.86
N THR A 408 -19.84 6.91 13.53
CA THR A 408 -21.09 6.84 14.29
C THR A 408 -21.11 7.88 15.42
N LYS A 409 -20.04 7.97 16.22
CA LYS A 409 -19.92 9.00 17.28
C LYS A 409 -19.95 10.41 16.71
N HIS A 410 -19.27 10.63 15.59
CA HIS A 410 -19.28 11.92 14.92
C HIS A 410 -20.68 12.29 14.42
N ASN A 411 -21.39 11.36 13.79
CA ASN A 411 -22.77 11.56 13.34
C ASN A 411 -23.72 11.80 14.54
N GLU A 412 -23.61 11.04 15.62
CA GLU A 412 -24.39 11.24 16.84
C GLU A 412 -24.15 12.62 17.45
N SER A 413 -22.93 13.14 17.41
CA SER A 413 -22.64 14.49 17.92
C SER A 413 -23.34 15.59 17.14
N LYS A 414 -23.78 15.33 15.92
CA LYS A 414 -24.55 16.25 15.06
C LYS A 414 -26.06 16.15 15.26
N ASN A 415 -26.52 15.20 16.07
CA ASN A 415 -27.93 15.00 16.31
C ASN A 415 -28.50 16.11 17.21
N VAL A 416 -28.95 17.19 16.56
CA VAL A 416 -29.59 18.34 17.25
C VAL A 416 -30.84 17.90 17.98
N PHE A 417 -31.60 16.92 17.45
CA PHE A 417 -32.80 16.41 18.07
C PHE A 417 -32.55 15.74 19.44
N SER A 418 -31.39 15.06 19.60
CA SER A 418 -31.03 14.50 20.91
C SER A 418 -30.79 15.58 21.96
N ALA A 419 -30.24 16.73 21.55
CA ALA A 419 -30.02 17.86 22.45
C ALA A 419 -31.34 18.59 22.83
N PHE A 420 -32.34 18.56 21.97
CA PHE A 420 -33.67 19.18 22.24
C PHE A 420 -34.69 18.23 22.86
N ARG A 421 -34.38 16.92 22.94
CA ARG A 421 -35.32 15.90 23.42
C ARG A 421 -35.78 16.15 24.86
N THR A 422 -34.85 16.34 25.78
CA THR A 422 -35.16 16.58 27.21
C THR A 422 -35.98 17.85 27.42
N PRO A 423 -35.59 19.04 26.91
CA PRO A 423 -36.40 20.25 27.08
C PRO A 423 -37.73 20.14 26.37
N ALA A 424 -37.86 19.45 25.24
CA ALA A 424 -39.15 19.26 24.57
C ALA A 424 -40.10 18.39 25.39
N VAL A 425 -39.62 17.29 25.97
CA VAL A 425 -40.42 16.41 26.84
C VAL A 425 -40.89 17.16 28.06
N LEU A 426 -40.01 17.91 28.75
CA LEU A 426 -40.35 18.69 29.91
C LEU A 426 -41.34 19.82 29.56
N PHE A 427 -41.18 20.49 28.42
CA PHE A 427 -42.10 21.51 27.95
C PHE A 427 -43.50 20.94 27.67
N VAL A 428 -43.61 19.81 26.98
CA VAL A 428 -44.89 19.14 26.71
C VAL A 428 -45.55 18.72 28.02
N LEU A 429 -44.78 18.21 28.99
CA LEU A 429 -45.27 17.83 30.31
C LEU A 429 -45.84 19.06 31.06
N VAL A 430 -45.12 20.19 31.04
CA VAL A 430 -45.57 21.45 31.66
C VAL A 430 -46.90 21.93 31.03
N CYS A 431 -46.97 21.94 29.69
CA CYS A 431 -48.20 22.32 28.97
C CYS A 431 -49.38 21.39 29.32
N PHE A 432 -49.14 20.08 29.36
CA PHE A 432 -50.15 19.10 29.70
C PHE A 432 -50.67 19.27 31.13
N LEU A 433 -49.78 19.41 32.10
CA LEU A 433 -50.16 19.62 33.51
C LEU A 433 -50.90 20.95 33.72
N TYR A 434 -50.52 22.01 32.99
CA TYR A 434 -51.20 23.29 33.04
C TYR A 434 -52.67 23.20 32.56
N VAL A 435 -52.85 22.53 31.39
CA VAL A 435 -54.25 22.33 30.88
C VAL A 435 -55.06 21.44 31.80
N LEU A 436 -54.42 20.36 32.31
CA LEU A 436 -55.09 19.42 33.24
C LEU A 436 -55.49 20.10 34.54
N SER A 437 -54.59 20.91 35.12
CA SER A 437 -54.91 21.68 36.34
C SER A 437 -56.07 22.61 36.12
N GLY A 438 -56.09 23.34 34.97
CA GLY A 438 -57.25 24.25 34.64
C GLY A 438 -58.59 23.50 34.50
N LEU A 439 -58.58 22.31 33.86
CA LEU A 439 -59.79 21.48 33.75
C LEU A 439 -60.26 20.95 35.10
N LEU A 440 -59.31 20.51 35.94
CA LEU A 440 -59.67 20.03 37.31
C LEU A 440 -60.20 21.08 38.18
N LEU A 441 -59.71 22.33 38.10
CA LEU A 441 -60.29 23.50 38.78
C LEU A 441 -61.70 23.80 38.28
N PHE A 442 -61.98 23.73 37.00
CA PHE A 442 -63.27 23.93 36.38
C PHE A 442 -64.30 22.89 36.87
N ILE A 443 -63.87 21.64 37.08
CA ILE A 443 -64.74 20.54 37.60
C ILE A 443 -64.89 20.61 39.13
N GLY A 444 -64.19 21.51 39.83
CA GLY A 444 -64.30 21.69 41.29
C GLY A 444 -63.36 20.78 42.11
N LEU A 445 -62.41 20.10 41.48
CA LEU A 445 -61.41 19.17 42.12
C LEU A 445 -60.13 19.95 42.53
N ALA A 446 -60.29 20.98 43.35
CA ALA A 446 -59.26 21.95 43.72
C ALA A 446 -57.99 21.29 44.37
N THR A 447 -58.20 20.25 45.20
CA THR A 447 -57.05 19.53 45.85
C THR A 447 -56.21 18.78 44.89
N ILE A 448 -56.78 18.17 43.84
CA ILE A 448 -56.04 17.46 42.81
C ILE A 448 -55.34 18.45 41.86
N ALA A 449 -55.97 19.55 41.51
CA ALA A 449 -55.40 20.65 40.77
C ALA A 449 -54.16 21.22 41.46
N LEU A 450 -54.19 21.41 42.79
CA LEU A 450 -53.00 21.85 43.54
C LEU A 450 -51.81 20.89 43.44
N ILE A 451 -52.11 19.62 43.46
CA ILE A 451 -51.03 18.60 43.25
C ILE A 451 -50.43 18.71 41.85
N CYS A 452 -51.26 18.87 40.82
CA CYS A 452 -50.81 19.10 39.45
C CYS A 452 -49.98 20.38 39.35
N ASP A 453 -50.32 21.44 39.98
CA ASP A 453 -49.57 22.71 40.00
C ASP A 453 -48.21 22.55 40.71
N CYS A 454 -48.15 21.78 41.80
CA CYS A 454 -46.86 21.45 42.43
C CYS A 454 -45.93 20.66 41.51
N VAL A 455 -46.47 19.66 40.82
CA VAL A 455 -45.67 18.85 39.85
C VAL A 455 -45.25 19.73 38.67
N LEU A 456 -46.12 20.60 38.17
CA LEU A 456 -45.82 21.58 37.14
C LEU A 456 -44.66 22.49 37.55
N GLY A 457 -44.70 23.02 38.79
CA GLY A 457 -43.61 23.83 39.34
C GLY A 457 -42.27 23.09 39.39
N LEU A 458 -42.29 21.82 39.82
CA LEU A 458 -41.10 20.97 39.83
C LEU A 458 -40.55 20.71 38.40
N ALA A 459 -41.42 20.47 37.42
CA ALA A 459 -41.03 20.30 36.05
C ALA A 459 -40.39 21.57 35.44
N MET A 460 -40.94 22.75 35.78
CA MET A 460 -40.34 24.03 35.37
C MET A 460 -38.95 24.24 35.99
N VAL A 461 -38.79 23.97 37.29
CA VAL A 461 -37.50 24.06 37.96
C VAL A 461 -36.49 23.07 37.35
N ALA A 462 -36.90 21.83 37.04
CA ALA A 462 -36.06 20.84 36.37
C ALA A 462 -35.60 21.32 34.98
N MET A 463 -36.50 21.92 34.18
CA MET A 463 -36.20 22.47 32.86
C MET A 463 -35.18 23.64 32.94
N LEU A 464 -35.39 24.58 33.90
CA LEU A 464 -34.45 25.68 34.12
C LEU A 464 -33.09 25.19 34.61
N THR A 465 -33.07 24.23 35.53
CA THR A 465 -31.85 23.62 36.05
C THR A 465 -31.09 22.89 34.96
N TRP A 466 -31.79 22.12 34.13
CA TRP A 466 -31.19 21.43 32.97
C TRP A 466 -30.59 22.45 32.00
N SER A 467 -31.30 23.52 31.65
CA SER A 467 -30.82 24.59 30.77
C SER A 467 -29.56 25.26 31.33
N PHE A 468 -29.53 25.55 32.65
CA PHE A 468 -28.36 26.11 33.30
C PHE A 468 -27.15 25.17 33.27
N ILE A 469 -27.35 23.87 33.55
CA ILE A 469 -26.29 22.85 33.52
C ILE A 469 -25.74 22.76 32.11
N ARG A 470 -26.59 22.74 31.08
CA ARG A 470 -26.21 22.65 29.68
C ARG A 470 -25.38 23.86 29.23
N TYR A 471 -25.77 25.06 29.66
CA TYR A 471 -25.04 26.29 29.35
C TYR A 471 -23.72 26.43 30.14
N SER A 472 -23.73 26.13 31.46
CA SER A 472 -22.57 26.32 32.34
C SER A 472 -21.55 25.19 32.30
N GLY A 473 -21.95 23.99 31.83
CA GLY A 473 -21.12 22.76 31.85
C GLY A 473 -20.84 22.19 33.23
N LYS A 474 -21.43 22.81 34.32
CA LYS A 474 -21.27 22.37 35.71
C LYS A 474 -22.38 21.37 36.09
N TYR A 475 -22.13 20.55 37.10
CA TYR A 475 -23.10 19.59 37.66
C TYR A 475 -23.65 18.56 36.66
N ARG A 476 -22.79 18.03 35.77
CA ARG A 476 -23.16 17.09 34.71
C ARG A 476 -23.90 15.83 35.20
N GLY A 477 -23.63 15.35 36.41
CA GLY A 477 -24.35 14.21 37.02
C GLY A 477 -25.85 14.49 37.25
N LEU A 478 -26.18 15.70 37.69
CA LEU A 478 -27.57 16.11 37.88
C LEU A 478 -28.28 16.27 36.50
N GLY A 479 -27.60 16.82 35.51
CA GLY A 479 -28.10 16.90 34.14
C GLY A 479 -28.43 15.52 33.57
N GLY A 480 -27.57 14.54 33.77
CA GLY A 480 -27.78 13.13 33.35
C GLY A 480 -29.01 12.49 34.04
N ALA A 481 -29.26 12.79 35.31
CA ALA A 481 -30.47 12.32 36.02
C ALA A 481 -31.74 12.89 35.43
N ILE A 482 -31.74 14.19 35.06
CA ILE A 482 -32.90 14.84 34.42
C ILE A 482 -33.13 14.24 33.02
N ASP A 483 -32.06 13.98 32.24
CA ASP A 483 -32.15 13.33 30.93
C ASP A 483 -32.74 11.92 31.03
N GLN A 484 -32.30 11.10 32.00
CA GLN A 484 -32.84 9.76 32.24
C GLN A 484 -34.33 9.82 32.63
N THR A 485 -34.73 10.78 33.47
CA THR A 485 -36.14 10.94 33.88
C THR A 485 -37.02 11.31 32.68
N ALA A 486 -36.54 12.21 31.81
CA ALA A 486 -37.24 12.57 30.58
C ALA A 486 -37.39 11.39 29.63
N ASP A 487 -36.35 10.54 29.53
CA ASP A 487 -36.38 9.35 28.71
C ASP A 487 -37.37 8.30 29.19
N VAL A 488 -37.47 8.08 30.51
CA VAL A 488 -38.46 7.18 31.11
C VAL A 488 -39.90 7.71 30.85
N ILE A 489 -40.13 8.99 30.98
CA ILE A 489 -41.45 9.62 30.69
C ILE A 489 -41.80 9.38 29.21
N LEU A 490 -40.88 9.63 28.31
CA LEU A 490 -41.11 9.46 26.88
C LEU A 490 -41.37 7.99 26.49
N GLN A 491 -40.62 7.05 27.09
CA GLN A 491 -40.84 5.60 26.87
C GLN A 491 -42.23 5.17 27.37
N GLN A 492 -42.69 5.68 28.51
CA GLN A 492 -43.97 5.34 29.09
C GLN A 492 -45.12 5.88 28.23
N VAL A 493 -44.98 7.09 27.71
CA VAL A 493 -45.95 7.70 26.79
C VAL A 493 -46.00 6.92 25.46
N ASN A 494 -44.84 6.55 24.88
CA ASN A 494 -44.79 5.77 23.64
C ASN A 494 -45.38 4.35 23.81
N THR A 495 -45.13 3.68 24.93
CA THR A 495 -45.72 2.35 25.21
C THR A 495 -47.24 2.45 25.37
N SER A 496 -47.75 3.49 26.03
CA SER A 496 -49.20 3.72 26.18
C SER A 496 -49.87 4.04 24.85
N LEU A 497 -49.24 4.92 24.03
CA LEU A 497 -49.76 5.27 22.70
C LEU A 497 -49.74 4.08 21.73
N SER A 498 -48.70 3.27 21.74
CA SER A 498 -48.63 2.09 20.88
C SER A 498 -49.61 0.99 21.29
N SER A 499 -49.89 0.83 22.57
CA SER A 499 -50.94 -0.08 23.04
C SER A 499 -52.33 0.40 22.65
N GLU A 500 -52.64 1.69 22.71
CA GLU A 500 -53.94 2.26 22.30
C GLU A 500 -54.12 2.23 20.77
N LEU A 501 -53.06 2.55 19.99
CA LEU A 501 -53.11 2.43 18.54
C LEU A 501 -53.29 0.98 18.07
N CYS A 502 -52.72 0.03 18.79
CA CYS A 502 -52.92 -1.42 18.52
C CYS A 502 -54.38 -1.82 18.83
N TYR A 503 -55.00 -1.28 19.90
CA TYR A 503 -56.41 -1.47 20.20
C TYR A 503 -57.30 -0.86 19.13
N ILE A 504 -57.01 0.34 18.66
CA ILE A 504 -57.79 1.04 17.61
C ILE A 504 -57.69 0.32 16.27
N SER A 505 -56.47 -0.18 15.90
CA SER A 505 -56.29 -0.93 14.65
C SER A 505 -57.05 -2.27 14.66
N VAL A 506 -57.16 -2.94 15.81
CA VAL A 506 -57.94 -4.18 15.98
C VAL A 506 -59.45 -3.92 15.93
N TYR A 507 -59.90 -2.70 16.25
CA TYR A 507 -61.31 -2.32 16.14
C TYR A 507 -61.68 -1.88 14.72
N LEU A 508 -60.77 -1.28 13.97
CA LEU A 508 -61.00 -0.84 12.60
C LEU A 508 -60.89 -1.98 11.55
N ASP A 509 -60.28 -3.11 11.91
CA ASP A 509 -60.22 -4.33 11.07
C ASP A 509 -61.45 -5.25 11.26
N LYS A 510 -62.47 -4.85 12.02
CA LYS A 510 -63.67 -5.62 12.31
C LYS A 510 -64.97 -5.07 11.67
N ASP A 511 -64.91 -4.02 10.91
CA ASP A 511 -65.98 -3.48 10.05
C ASP A 511 -65.50 -3.63 8.58
#